data_5eb4c8957824382c359a1dc144c8e825
#
_entry.id   5eb4c8957824382c359a1dc144c8e825
#
_cell.length_a   1.000
_cell.length_b   1.000
_cell.length_c   1.000
_cell.angle_alpha   90.00
_cell.angle_beta   90.00
_cell.angle_gamma   90.00
#
_symmetry.space_group_name_H-M   'P 1'
#
loop_
_entity.id
_entity.type
_entity.pdbx_description
1 polymer ?
#
loop_
_entity_poly.entity_id
_entity_poly.type
_entity_poly.pdbx_seq_one_letter_code
_entity_poly.pdbx_strand_id
1 'polypeptide(L)'
;MHKILPVLTAGLVLALSSQAMARTSKEIAAVFDTGVAAYDAGNYEQAFKIWWDLQFEDMAAMRNVGMMLRKGQGVQRDPRKAEVILERAARGGLPNAQADLADMLLKGEAGDPDPKAALPLLVAAAKANHPVAQFQLAQMYETGANGLVPVDIELARQLYAAAATRGVQDAIDRLAIIGPPQPVQPPVQTAPGATQATLVPTPPAATP
;
A
#
# COMPACT_ATOMS: atom_id res chain seq x y z
N MET A 1 73.15 -37.73 -27.95
CA MET A 1 71.96 -38.24 -27.23
C MET A 1 71.56 -37.20 -26.19
N HIS A 2 70.65 -36.26 -26.55
CA HIS A 2 70.21 -35.22 -25.67
C HIS A 2 68.76 -35.57 -25.22
N LYS A 3 68.63 -35.87 -23.93
CA LYS A 3 67.34 -36.10 -23.30
C LYS A 3 66.72 -34.75 -22.92
N ILE A 4 65.62 -34.36 -23.60
CA ILE A 4 64.83 -33.23 -23.26
C ILE A 4 63.79 -33.68 -22.22
N LEU A 5 63.89 -33.18 -21.00
CA LEU A 5 62.83 -33.32 -20.00
C LEU A 5 61.70 -32.31 -20.28
N PRO A 6 60.42 -32.70 -20.23
CA PRO A 6 59.34 -31.75 -20.28
C PRO A 6 59.16 -31.11 -18.90
N VAL A 7 59.26 -29.79 -18.87
CA VAL A 7 58.85 -28.97 -17.70
C VAL A 7 57.34 -28.91 -17.68
N LEU A 8 56.73 -29.66 -16.79
CA LEU A 8 55.31 -29.53 -16.44
C LEU A 8 55.14 -28.26 -15.59
N THR A 9 54.76 -27.17 -16.25
CA THR A 9 54.24 -26.01 -15.53
C THR A 9 52.79 -26.31 -15.14
N ALA A 10 52.60 -26.76 -13.93
CA ALA A 10 51.30 -26.80 -13.28
C ALA A 10 50.86 -25.37 -12.98
N GLY A 11 50.16 -24.76 -13.93
CA GLY A 11 49.43 -23.52 -13.74
C GLY A 11 48.24 -23.79 -12.80
N LEU A 12 48.45 -23.62 -11.49
CA LEU A 12 47.37 -23.56 -10.54
C LEU A 12 46.65 -22.25 -10.74
N VAL A 13 45.67 -22.25 -11.65
CA VAL A 13 44.68 -21.15 -11.75
C VAL A 13 43.81 -21.29 -10.51
N LEU A 14 44.17 -20.59 -9.44
CA LEU A 14 43.27 -20.25 -8.35
C LEU A 14 42.20 -19.32 -8.94
N ALA A 15 41.13 -19.92 -9.48
CA ALA A 15 39.88 -19.25 -9.68
C ALA A 15 39.35 -18.89 -8.29
N LEU A 16 39.72 -17.70 -7.83
CA LEU A 16 39.02 -17.00 -6.77
C LEU A 16 37.62 -16.68 -7.32
N SER A 17 36.75 -17.69 -7.33
CA SER A 17 35.33 -17.46 -7.39
C SER A 17 34.96 -16.74 -6.10
N SER A 18 34.99 -15.41 -6.12
CA SER A 18 34.25 -14.61 -5.14
C SER A 18 32.76 -14.90 -5.41
N GLN A 19 32.31 -16.05 -4.96
CA GLN A 19 30.89 -16.23 -4.70
C GLN A 19 30.60 -15.22 -3.59
N ALA A 20 30.06 -14.07 -3.98
CA ALA A 20 29.34 -13.25 -3.05
C ALA A 20 28.23 -14.18 -2.51
N MET A 21 28.49 -14.81 -1.35
CA MET A 21 27.49 -15.64 -0.71
C MET A 21 26.30 -14.73 -0.44
N ALA A 22 25.13 -15.08 -1.02
CA ALA A 22 23.91 -14.37 -0.72
C ALA A 22 23.72 -14.34 0.79
N ARG A 23 23.41 -13.15 1.34
CA ARG A 23 23.15 -12.99 2.77
C ARG A 23 21.99 -13.88 3.18
N THR A 24 22.10 -14.47 4.35
CA THR A 24 20.98 -15.19 4.96
C THR A 24 19.91 -14.20 5.42
N SER A 25 18.66 -14.65 5.55
CA SER A 25 17.56 -13.81 6.07
C SER A 25 17.89 -13.20 7.45
N LYS A 26 18.66 -13.91 8.28
CA LYS A 26 19.10 -13.40 9.58
C LYS A 26 20.12 -12.27 9.45
N GLU A 27 21.04 -12.37 8.52
CA GLU A 27 22.03 -11.32 8.24
C GLU A 27 21.36 -10.09 7.62
N ILE A 28 20.38 -10.28 6.72
CA ILE A 28 19.57 -9.21 6.15
C ILE A 28 18.86 -8.46 7.26
N ALA A 29 18.15 -9.16 8.16
CA ALA A 29 17.45 -8.56 9.29
C ALA A 29 18.41 -7.77 10.20
N ALA A 30 19.59 -8.35 10.54
CA ALA A 30 20.57 -7.67 11.38
C ALA A 30 21.11 -6.37 10.74
N VAL A 31 21.35 -6.38 9.42
CA VAL A 31 21.75 -5.17 8.69
C VAL A 31 20.61 -4.15 8.65
N PHE A 32 19.36 -4.59 8.43
CA PHE A 32 18.19 -3.73 8.46
C PHE A 32 18.06 -3.01 9.81
N ASP A 33 18.21 -3.75 10.92
CA ASP A 33 18.11 -3.21 12.29
C ASP A 33 19.21 -2.18 12.58
N THR A 34 20.43 -2.33 12.00
CA THR A 34 21.46 -1.29 12.12
C THR A 34 21.06 0.00 11.40
N GLY A 35 20.32 -0.11 10.29
CA GLY A 35 19.73 1.02 9.60
C GLY A 35 18.66 1.72 10.46
N VAL A 36 17.80 0.95 11.13
CA VAL A 36 16.79 1.48 12.07
C VAL A 36 17.49 2.23 13.21
N ALA A 37 18.48 1.61 13.85
CA ALA A 37 19.21 2.25 14.94
C ALA A 37 19.89 3.57 14.50
N ALA A 38 20.47 3.61 13.29
CA ALA A 38 21.04 4.84 12.76
C ALA A 38 19.99 5.91 12.50
N TYR A 39 18.82 5.52 11.97
CA TYR A 39 17.72 6.43 11.71
C TYR A 39 17.14 7.03 13.02
N ASP A 40 16.91 6.20 14.02
CA ASP A 40 16.39 6.60 15.32
C ASP A 40 17.36 7.52 16.08
N ALA A 41 18.67 7.33 15.87
CA ALA A 41 19.73 8.22 16.39
C ALA A 41 19.86 9.55 15.61
N GLY A 42 19.05 9.76 14.55
CA GLY A 42 19.13 10.95 13.69
C GLY A 42 20.27 10.91 12.66
N ASN A 43 21.01 9.80 12.58
CA ASN A 43 22.12 9.61 11.64
C ASN A 43 21.57 9.19 10.25
N TYR A 44 20.77 10.07 9.65
CA TYR A 44 20.01 9.77 8.43
C TYR A 44 20.90 9.40 7.23
N GLU A 45 22.06 10.03 7.08
CA GLU A 45 22.98 9.70 6.00
C GLU A 45 23.49 8.27 6.10
N GLN A 46 23.82 7.82 7.34
CA GLN A 46 24.23 6.45 7.61
C GLN A 46 23.09 5.46 7.38
N ALA A 47 21.88 5.76 7.88
CA ALA A 47 20.68 4.95 7.66
C ALA A 47 20.39 4.78 6.16
N PHE A 48 20.43 5.88 5.39
CA PHE A 48 20.25 5.86 3.95
C PHE A 48 21.25 4.93 3.26
N LYS A 49 22.54 5.03 3.59
CA LYS A 49 23.57 4.17 3.04
C LYS A 49 23.31 2.70 3.30
N ILE A 50 22.99 2.36 4.55
CA ILE A 50 22.72 0.97 4.96
C ILE A 50 21.54 0.40 4.16
N TRP A 51 20.41 1.11 4.11
CA TRP A 51 19.22 0.63 3.40
C TRP A 51 19.37 0.71 1.89
N TRP A 52 20.17 1.65 1.36
CA TRP A 52 20.50 1.71 -0.06
C TRP A 52 21.23 0.44 -0.51
N ASP A 53 22.19 -0.06 0.27
CA ASP A 53 22.93 -1.27 -0.02
C ASP A 53 22.06 -2.54 0.14
N LEU A 54 21.01 -2.47 0.98
CA LEU A 54 20.12 -3.57 1.30
C LEU A 54 18.86 -3.64 0.42
N GLN A 55 18.52 -2.57 -0.31
CA GLN A 55 17.22 -2.41 -0.99
C GLN A 55 16.87 -3.50 -2.01
N PHE A 56 17.84 -4.22 -2.54
CA PHE A 56 17.59 -5.30 -3.49
C PHE A 56 17.42 -6.68 -2.82
N GLU A 57 17.71 -6.76 -1.54
CA GLU A 57 17.58 -7.97 -0.72
C GLU A 57 16.39 -7.88 0.25
N ASP A 58 15.94 -6.65 0.57
CA ASP A 58 14.86 -6.39 1.52
C ASP A 58 13.92 -5.29 1.04
N MET A 59 12.63 -5.61 0.93
CA MET A 59 11.61 -4.66 0.46
C MET A 59 11.31 -3.55 1.47
N ALA A 60 11.50 -3.80 2.77
CA ALA A 60 11.32 -2.76 3.78
C ALA A 60 12.48 -1.75 3.71
N ALA A 61 13.71 -2.21 3.46
CA ALA A 61 14.84 -1.34 3.18
C ALA A 61 14.59 -0.51 1.90
N MET A 62 14.09 -1.15 0.84
CA MET A 62 13.71 -0.45 -0.40
C MET A 62 12.68 0.65 -0.14
N ARG A 63 11.61 0.35 0.61
CA ARG A 63 10.62 1.35 1.01
C ARG A 63 11.25 2.49 1.81
N ASN A 64 12.11 2.18 2.79
CA ASN A 64 12.77 3.20 3.61
C ASN A 64 13.64 4.13 2.76
N VAL A 65 14.39 3.60 1.79
CA VAL A 65 15.12 4.41 0.81
C VAL A 65 14.19 5.35 0.04
N GLY A 66 13.06 4.84 -0.45
CA GLY A 66 12.04 5.66 -1.13
C GLY A 66 11.52 6.78 -0.24
N MET A 67 11.19 6.49 1.01
CA MET A 67 10.71 7.48 1.97
C MET A 67 11.77 8.52 2.36
N MET A 68 13.03 8.13 2.46
CA MET A 68 14.13 9.06 2.72
C MET A 68 14.37 10.01 1.55
N LEU A 69 14.30 9.50 0.31
CA LEU A 69 14.35 10.34 -0.90
C LEU A 69 13.15 11.30 -0.99
N ARG A 70 11.95 10.83 -0.66
CA ARG A 70 10.73 11.64 -0.62
C ARG A 70 10.85 12.83 0.33
N LYS A 71 11.44 12.59 1.52
CA LYS A 71 11.57 13.57 2.61
C LYS A 71 12.87 14.39 2.54
N GLY A 72 13.88 13.92 1.83
CA GLY A 72 15.22 14.53 1.85
C GLY A 72 15.97 14.26 3.16
N GLN A 73 15.79 13.08 3.76
CA GLN A 73 16.45 12.69 5.00
C GLN A 73 17.74 11.93 4.72
N GLY A 74 18.90 12.52 5.07
CA GLY A 74 20.22 11.95 4.81
C GLY A 74 20.62 11.89 3.33
N VAL A 75 19.80 12.41 2.45
CA VAL A 75 20.00 12.46 0.99
C VAL A 75 19.24 13.66 0.44
N GLN A 76 19.67 14.19 -0.71
CA GLN A 76 18.91 15.22 -1.39
C GLN A 76 17.49 14.72 -1.73
N ARG A 77 16.50 15.56 -1.47
CA ARG A 77 15.09 15.26 -1.79
C ARG A 77 14.93 15.02 -3.29
N ASP A 78 14.38 13.87 -3.65
CA ASP A 78 14.09 13.49 -5.03
C ASP A 78 12.77 12.68 -5.09
N PRO A 79 11.61 13.37 -5.20
CA PRO A 79 10.31 12.70 -5.23
C PRO A 79 10.14 11.78 -6.44
N ARG A 80 10.72 12.10 -7.61
CA ARG A 80 10.62 11.23 -8.79
C ARG A 80 11.34 9.91 -8.58
N LYS A 81 12.54 9.95 -8.01
CA LYS A 81 13.29 8.75 -7.67
C LYS A 81 12.61 7.98 -6.54
N ALA A 82 12.03 8.68 -5.56
CA ALA A 82 11.25 8.08 -4.50
C ALA A 82 10.06 7.27 -5.05
N GLU A 83 9.30 7.84 -5.99
CA GLU A 83 8.17 7.18 -6.64
C GLU A 83 8.59 5.88 -7.33
N VAL A 84 9.65 5.90 -8.13
CA VAL A 84 10.17 4.69 -8.81
C VAL A 84 10.57 3.60 -7.82
N ILE A 85 11.21 3.96 -6.71
CA ILE A 85 11.65 3.01 -5.70
C ILE A 85 10.46 2.46 -4.90
N LEU A 86 9.52 3.32 -4.50
CA LEU A 86 8.30 2.91 -3.81
C LEU A 86 7.40 2.04 -4.71
N GLU A 87 7.35 2.31 -6.01
CA GLU A 87 6.62 1.48 -6.96
C GLU A 87 7.16 0.05 -6.99
N ARG A 88 8.47 -0.13 -6.96
CA ARG A 88 9.08 -1.47 -6.89
C ARG A 88 8.72 -2.20 -5.60
N ALA A 89 8.79 -1.52 -4.46
CA ALA A 89 8.41 -2.09 -3.17
C ALA A 89 6.90 -2.41 -3.11
N ALA A 90 6.05 -1.55 -3.68
CA ALA A 90 4.60 -1.74 -3.77
C ALA A 90 4.22 -2.91 -4.67
N ARG A 91 4.91 -3.09 -5.81
CA ARG A 91 4.75 -4.27 -6.68
C ARG A 91 5.16 -5.57 -5.99
N GLY A 92 6.11 -5.52 -5.07
CA GLY A 92 6.47 -6.64 -4.20
C GLY A 92 5.39 -6.99 -3.17
N GLY A 93 4.28 -6.25 -3.13
CA GLY A 93 3.14 -6.52 -2.25
C GLY A 93 3.28 -5.96 -0.83
N LEU A 94 4.27 -5.08 -0.56
CA LEU A 94 4.44 -4.47 0.75
C LEU A 94 3.34 -3.43 1.01
N PRO A 95 2.40 -3.65 1.96
CA PRO A 95 1.25 -2.77 2.17
C PRO A 95 1.64 -1.32 2.53
N ASN A 96 2.70 -1.17 3.33
CA ASN A 96 3.22 0.16 3.68
C ASN A 96 3.72 0.92 2.44
N ALA A 97 4.42 0.24 1.51
CA ALA A 97 4.90 0.87 0.29
C ALA A 97 3.74 1.21 -0.67
N GLN A 98 2.71 0.36 -0.72
CA GLN A 98 1.49 0.63 -1.50
C GLN A 98 0.77 1.89 -0.97
N ALA A 99 0.63 2.03 0.35
CA ALA A 99 0.04 3.21 0.96
C ALA A 99 0.88 4.47 0.77
N ASP A 100 2.21 4.37 0.93
CA ASP A 100 3.13 5.50 0.74
C ASP A 100 3.14 6.00 -0.71
N LEU A 101 3.14 5.08 -1.68
CA LEU A 101 3.07 5.43 -3.10
C LEU A 101 1.72 6.05 -3.45
N ALA A 102 0.62 5.49 -2.95
CA ALA A 102 -0.70 6.04 -3.16
C ALA A 102 -0.82 7.47 -2.64
N ASP A 103 -0.28 7.74 -1.45
CA ASP A 103 -0.26 9.09 -0.87
C ASP A 103 0.57 10.07 -1.73
N MET A 104 1.71 9.63 -2.27
CA MET A 104 2.50 10.44 -3.20
C MET A 104 1.74 10.77 -4.49
N LEU A 105 1.06 9.78 -5.08
CA LEU A 105 0.26 9.95 -6.29
C LEU A 105 -0.95 10.86 -6.06
N LEU A 106 -1.64 10.71 -4.93
CA LEU A 106 -2.76 11.60 -4.58
C LEU A 106 -2.34 13.05 -4.40
N LYS A 107 -1.14 13.29 -3.86
CA LYS A 107 -0.58 14.62 -3.65
C LYS A 107 0.13 15.21 -4.87
N GLY A 108 0.44 14.40 -5.86
CA GLY A 108 1.21 14.83 -7.03
C GLY A 108 2.65 15.24 -6.67
N GLU A 109 3.31 14.55 -5.73
CA GLU A 109 4.62 14.98 -5.23
C GLU A 109 5.76 14.85 -6.27
N ALA A 110 5.62 13.94 -7.22
CA ALA A 110 6.57 13.70 -8.31
C ALA A 110 6.10 14.28 -9.67
N GLY A 111 4.84 14.70 -9.75
CA GLY A 111 4.20 15.22 -10.96
C GLY A 111 2.80 15.78 -10.67
N ASP A 112 1.85 15.52 -11.56
CA ASP A 112 0.44 15.83 -11.31
C ASP A 112 -0.22 14.77 -10.41
N PRO A 113 -1.25 15.14 -9.61
CA PRO A 113 -2.02 14.18 -8.84
C PRO A 113 -2.65 13.10 -9.73
N ASP A 114 -2.45 11.83 -9.40
CA ASP A 114 -3.03 10.69 -10.11
C ASP A 114 -3.84 9.78 -9.16
N PRO A 115 -5.08 10.16 -8.84
CA PRO A 115 -5.95 9.33 -8.01
C PRO A 115 -6.35 8.02 -8.68
N LYS A 116 -6.29 7.93 -10.02
CA LYS A 116 -6.58 6.70 -10.75
C LYS A 116 -5.50 5.65 -10.53
N ALA A 117 -4.23 6.04 -10.55
CA ALA A 117 -3.12 5.14 -10.23
C ALA A 117 -3.06 4.82 -8.72
N ALA A 118 -3.46 5.75 -7.85
CA ALA A 118 -3.49 5.54 -6.40
C ALA A 118 -4.55 4.51 -5.94
N LEU A 119 -5.73 4.49 -6.59
CA LEU A 119 -6.85 3.66 -6.16
C LEU A 119 -6.52 2.15 -6.01
N PRO A 120 -5.94 1.44 -6.98
CA PRO A 120 -5.61 0.03 -6.83
C PRO A 120 -4.60 -0.23 -5.70
N LEU A 121 -3.68 0.69 -5.44
CA LEU A 121 -2.73 0.61 -4.35
C LEU A 121 -3.42 0.74 -2.99
N LEU A 122 -4.34 1.71 -2.86
CA LEU A 122 -5.15 1.86 -1.65
C LEU A 122 -6.01 0.64 -1.39
N VAL A 123 -6.64 0.08 -2.43
CA VAL A 123 -7.46 -1.14 -2.30
C VAL A 123 -6.59 -2.32 -1.83
N ALA A 124 -5.38 -2.49 -2.39
CA ALA A 124 -4.49 -3.57 -1.98
C ALA A 124 -4.01 -3.39 -0.53
N ALA A 125 -3.55 -2.19 -0.16
CA ALA A 125 -3.09 -1.91 1.20
C ALA A 125 -4.25 -1.99 2.22
N ALA A 126 -5.45 -1.50 1.89
CA ALA A 126 -6.62 -1.58 2.77
C ALA A 126 -7.06 -3.02 3.03
N LYS A 127 -7.04 -3.90 2.01
CA LYS A 127 -7.27 -5.34 2.14
C LYS A 127 -6.24 -6.01 3.06
N ALA A 128 -5.01 -5.51 3.08
CA ALA A 128 -3.97 -5.94 4.01
C ALA A 128 -4.09 -5.25 5.39
N ASN A 129 -5.22 -4.62 5.68
CA ASN A 129 -5.53 -3.91 6.93
C ASN A 129 -4.58 -2.73 7.24
N HIS A 130 -4.03 -2.05 6.21
CA HIS A 130 -3.24 -0.86 6.41
C HIS A 130 -4.14 0.34 6.79
N PRO A 131 -4.00 0.92 8.00
CA PRO A 131 -5.00 1.84 8.54
C PRO A 131 -5.12 3.15 7.74
N VAL A 132 -3.99 3.72 7.32
CA VAL A 132 -4.01 4.96 6.52
C VAL A 132 -4.62 4.72 5.15
N ALA A 133 -4.36 3.56 4.52
CA ALA A 133 -4.98 3.23 3.23
C ALA A 133 -6.49 3.01 3.36
N GLN A 134 -6.95 2.40 4.46
CA GLN A 134 -8.39 2.28 4.76
C GLN A 134 -9.03 3.66 4.89
N PHE A 135 -8.39 4.59 5.61
CA PHE A 135 -8.86 5.96 5.75
C PHE A 135 -8.94 6.70 4.40
N GLN A 136 -7.86 6.67 3.62
CA GLN A 136 -7.83 7.34 2.30
C GLN A 136 -8.84 6.75 1.32
N LEU A 137 -8.99 5.42 1.32
CA LEU A 137 -10.00 4.75 0.49
C LEU A 137 -11.42 5.10 0.93
N ALA A 138 -11.67 5.23 2.25
CA ALA A 138 -12.95 5.69 2.77
C ALA A 138 -13.29 7.10 2.27
N GLN A 139 -12.33 8.03 2.27
CA GLN A 139 -12.52 9.37 1.70
C GLN A 139 -12.89 9.33 0.21
N MET A 140 -12.28 8.42 -0.56
CA MET A 140 -12.63 8.25 -1.97
C MET A 140 -14.06 7.78 -2.16
N TYR A 141 -14.53 6.79 -1.38
CA TYR A 141 -15.92 6.33 -1.46
C TYR A 141 -16.92 7.35 -0.90
N GLU A 142 -16.54 8.14 0.09
CA GLU A 142 -17.39 9.19 0.63
C GLU A 142 -17.67 10.31 -0.40
N THR A 143 -16.63 10.69 -1.14
CA THR A 143 -16.71 11.84 -2.07
C THR A 143 -16.96 11.43 -3.53
N GLY A 144 -16.81 10.15 -3.85
CA GLY A 144 -16.80 9.66 -5.23
C GLY A 144 -15.53 9.97 -6.01
N ALA A 145 -14.52 10.59 -5.37
CA ALA A 145 -13.23 10.94 -5.96
C ALA A 145 -13.34 11.54 -7.38
N ASN A 146 -14.19 12.56 -7.55
CA ASN A 146 -14.50 13.21 -8.83
C ASN A 146 -15.06 12.24 -9.90
N GLY A 147 -15.84 11.24 -9.49
CA GLY A 147 -16.45 10.26 -10.38
C GLY A 147 -15.58 9.04 -10.68
N LEU A 148 -14.41 8.92 -10.02
CA LEU A 148 -13.53 7.76 -10.17
C LEU A 148 -14.14 6.49 -9.56
N VAL A 149 -14.84 6.63 -8.44
CA VAL A 149 -15.60 5.57 -7.77
C VAL A 149 -17.03 6.04 -7.51
N PRO A 150 -18.03 5.14 -7.44
CA PRO A 150 -19.36 5.53 -6.99
C PRO A 150 -19.30 6.02 -5.53
N VAL A 151 -20.11 7.00 -5.16
CA VAL A 151 -20.28 7.38 -3.76
C VAL A 151 -20.95 6.24 -3.02
N ASP A 152 -20.30 5.76 -1.96
CA ASP A 152 -20.79 4.69 -1.09
C ASP A 152 -20.47 5.04 0.36
N ILE A 153 -21.41 5.72 1.01
CA ILE A 153 -21.25 6.21 2.39
C ILE A 153 -21.15 5.04 3.38
N GLU A 154 -21.85 3.94 3.11
CA GLU A 154 -21.80 2.79 4.04
C GLU A 154 -20.46 2.07 3.96
N LEU A 155 -19.91 1.87 2.78
CA LEU A 155 -18.55 1.33 2.61
C LEU A 155 -17.51 2.29 3.21
N ALA A 156 -17.69 3.61 3.03
CA ALA A 156 -16.83 4.62 3.65
C ALA A 156 -16.87 4.51 5.18
N ARG A 157 -18.04 4.37 5.81
CA ARG A 157 -18.18 4.16 7.26
C ARG A 157 -17.44 2.91 7.73
N GLN A 158 -17.58 1.79 7.03
CA GLN A 158 -16.90 0.54 7.35
C GLN A 158 -15.38 0.68 7.31
N LEU A 159 -14.86 1.33 6.27
CA LEU A 159 -13.43 1.59 6.11
C LEU A 159 -12.90 2.57 7.17
N TYR A 160 -13.65 3.64 7.49
CA TYR A 160 -13.29 4.54 8.60
C TYR A 160 -13.32 3.80 9.93
N ALA A 161 -14.30 2.95 10.20
CA ALA A 161 -14.35 2.16 11.42
C ALA A 161 -13.14 1.22 11.54
N ALA A 162 -12.75 0.56 10.44
CA ALA A 162 -11.56 -0.27 10.42
C ALA A 162 -10.28 0.53 10.71
N ALA A 163 -10.14 1.72 10.12
CA ALA A 163 -9.01 2.62 10.39
C ALA A 163 -9.01 3.15 11.83
N ALA A 164 -10.19 3.51 12.37
CA ALA A 164 -10.37 4.00 13.73
C ALA A 164 -9.97 2.97 14.80
N THR A 165 -10.28 1.68 14.58
CA THR A 165 -9.84 0.59 15.49
C THR A 165 -8.31 0.45 15.57
N ARG A 166 -7.59 1.01 14.60
CA ARG A 166 -6.12 1.07 14.56
C ARG A 166 -5.55 2.42 15.00
N GLY A 167 -6.40 3.31 15.55
CA GLY A 167 -6.00 4.58 16.13
C GLY A 167 -5.81 5.72 15.12
N VAL A 168 -6.38 5.62 13.91
CA VAL A 168 -6.40 6.77 12.97
C VAL A 168 -7.39 7.80 13.49
N GLN A 169 -6.87 8.89 14.08
CA GLN A 169 -7.69 9.93 14.71
C GLN A 169 -8.67 10.57 13.74
N ASP A 170 -8.21 10.90 12.54
CA ASP A 170 -9.07 11.51 11.49
C ASP A 170 -10.26 10.61 11.11
N ALA A 171 -10.08 9.28 11.20
CA ALA A 171 -11.18 8.33 10.95
C ALA A 171 -12.19 8.34 12.10
N ILE A 172 -11.72 8.46 13.35
CA ILE A 172 -12.58 8.59 14.52
C ILE A 172 -13.42 9.87 14.40
N ASP A 173 -12.77 10.99 14.10
CA ASP A 173 -13.41 12.29 13.96
C ASP A 173 -14.42 12.30 12.80
N ARG A 174 -14.07 11.60 11.70
CA ARG A 174 -15.00 11.51 10.57
C ARG A 174 -16.24 10.68 10.90
N LEU A 175 -16.09 9.55 11.60
CA LEU A 175 -17.22 8.74 12.07
C LEU A 175 -18.14 9.51 13.05
N ALA A 176 -17.59 10.41 13.86
CA ALA A 176 -18.40 11.26 14.72
C ALA A 176 -19.35 12.18 13.93
N ILE A 177 -18.99 12.53 12.69
CA ILE A 177 -19.79 13.37 11.79
C ILE A 177 -20.79 12.56 10.98
N ILE A 178 -20.32 11.47 10.33
CA ILE A 178 -21.16 10.70 9.38
C ILE A 178 -21.91 9.53 10.03
N GLY A 179 -21.62 9.24 11.30
CA GLY A 179 -22.16 8.11 12.05
C GLY A 179 -21.39 6.79 11.83
N PRO A 180 -21.60 5.81 12.73
CA PRO A 180 -20.98 4.49 12.61
C PRO A 180 -21.58 3.69 11.45
N PRO A 181 -20.93 2.57 11.03
CA PRO A 181 -21.51 1.64 10.07
C PRO A 181 -22.89 1.18 10.52
N GLN A 182 -23.82 1.09 9.57
CA GLN A 182 -25.15 0.57 9.84
C GLN A 182 -25.14 -0.97 9.81
N PRO A 183 -25.93 -1.63 10.65
CA PRO A 183 -26.10 -3.07 10.55
C PRO A 183 -26.59 -3.44 9.14
N VAL A 184 -25.97 -4.45 8.53
CA VAL A 184 -26.45 -4.98 7.25
C VAL A 184 -27.88 -5.44 7.47
N GLN A 185 -28.85 -4.71 6.95
CA GLN A 185 -30.23 -5.17 6.96
C GLN A 185 -30.33 -6.41 6.08
N PRO A 186 -30.86 -7.53 6.60
CA PRO A 186 -31.13 -8.67 5.73
C PRO A 186 -32.03 -8.21 4.60
N PRO A 187 -31.89 -8.76 3.38
CA PRO A 187 -32.74 -8.40 2.27
C PRO A 187 -34.19 -8.50 2.74
N VAL A 188 -34.96 -7.39 2.56
CA VAL A 188 -36.39 -7.38 2.87
C VAL A 188 -36.99 -8.54 2.08
N GLN A 189 -37.37 -9.60 2.78
CA GLN A 189 -38.15 -10.68 2.19
C GLN A 189 -39.48 -10.03 1.80
N THR A 190 -39.60 -9.61 0.55
CA THR A 190 -40.90 -9.34 -0.02
C THR A 190 -41.67 -10.65 0.09
N ALA A 191 -42.62 -10.68 1.02
CA ALA A 191 -43.48 -11.82 1.20
C ALA A 191 -44.12 -12.19 -0.17
N PRO A 192 -44.00 -13.43 -0.65
CA PRO A 192 -44.68 -13.85 -1.84
C PRO A 192 -46.19 -13.84 -1.52
N GLY A 193 -46.95 -12.84 -2.06
CA GLY A 193 -48.39 -12.88 -1.94
C GLY A 193 -49.11 -11.62 -1.48
N ALA A 194 -48.65 -10.41 -1.84
CA ALA A 194 -49.60 -9.30 -1.94
C ALA A 194 -50.24 -9.31 -3.33
N THR A 195 -51.23 -10.22 -3.50
CA THR A 195 -52.15 -10.16 -4.61
C THR A 195 -52.77 -8.75 -4.59
N GLN A 196 -52.52 -7.95 -5.62
CA GLN A 196 -53.24 -6.71 -5.83
C GLN A 196 -54.71 -7.06 -5.91
N ALA A 197 -55.48 -6.73 -4.85
CA ALA A 197 -56.92 -6.71 -4.90
C ALA A 197 -57.34 -5.74 -5.98
N THR A 198 -57.73 -6.27 -7.12
CA THR A 198 -58.39 -5.53 -8.19
C THR A 198 -59.63 -4.90 -7.60
N LEU A 199 -59.65 -3.59 -7.40
CA LEU A 199 -60.87 -2.83 -7.11
C LEU A 199 -61.80 -2.96 -8.30
N VAL A 200 -62.80 -3.85 -8.16
CA VAL A 200 -63.92 -3.89 -9.09
C VAL A 200 -64.70 -2.62 -8.90
N PRO A 201 -64.93 -1.81 -9.93
CA PRO A 201 -65.77 -0.61 -9.81
C PRO A 201 -67.25 -1.07 -9.62
N THR A 202 -67.84 -0.61 -8.55
CA THR A 202 -69.30 -0.74 -8.30
C THR A 202 -70.08 0.04 -9.37
N PRO A 203 -71.13 -0.58 -10.02
CA PRO A 203 -72.00 0.11 -10.96
C PRO A 203 -72.81 1.18 -10.24
N PRO A 204 -73.16 2.31 -10.90
CA PRO A 204 -73.96 3.33 -10.28
C PRO A 204 -75.41 2.87 -10.04
N ALA A 205 -75.96 3.21 -8.86
CA ALA A 205 -77.30 2.92 -8.45
C ALA A 205 -78.31 3.62 -9.41
N ALA A 206 -79.26 2.86 -9.92
CA ALA A 206 -80.42 3.42 -10.65
C ALA A 206 -81.27 4.18 -9.67
N THR A 207 -81.58 5.43 -9.99
CA THR A 207 -82.66 6.25 -9.33
C THR A 207 -84.00 6.11 -10.05
N PRO A 208 -85.10 6.14 -9.31
CA PRO A 208 -86.46 5.84 -9.80
C PRO A 208 -87.07 6.89 -10.72
#